data_68d96be4ca3ef99919a57483d35c29ca
#
_entry.id   68d96be4ca3ef99919a57483d35c29ca
#
_cell.length_a   1.000
_cell.length_b   1.000
_cell.length_c   1.000
_cell.angle_alpha   90.00
_cell.angle_beta   90.00
_cell.angle_gamma   90.00
#
_symmetry.space_group_name_H-M   'P 1'
#
loop_
_entity.id
_entity.type
_entity.pdbx_description
1 polymer ?
#
loop_
_entity_poly.entity_id
_entity_poly.type
_entity_poly.pdbx_seq_one_letter_code
_entity_poly.pdbx_strand_id
1 'polypeptide(L)'
;MYGLMGRMLAAPGEREALLAIMLEGHAPMPGCRSYVIARDPKSEDGIWITEVWDSKQAHTDSLQLPHVQATIAKAKPIIAGFAEFIETEPLGGSGL
;
A
#
# COMPACT_ATOMS: atom_id res chain seq x y z
N MET A 1 -9.21 10.59 11.44
CA MET A 1 -8.52 9.94 10.29
C MET A 1 -7.94 8.59 10.70
N TYR A 2 -7.72 7.73 9.74
CA TYR A 2 -7.14 6.41 9.93
C TYR A 2 -5.82 6.32 9.15
N GLY A 3 -4.75 5.95 9.84
CA GLY A 3 -3.44 5.77 9.24
C GLY A 3 -3.01 4.30 9.25
N LEU A 4 -2.30 3.91 8.20
CA LEU A 4 -1.82 2.55 8.03
C LEU A 4 -0.40 2.59 7.48
N MET A 5 0.50 1.86 8.12
CA MET A 5 1.87 1.67 7.65
C MET A 5 2.12 0.17 7.54
N GLY A 6 2.45 -0.27 6.34
CA GLY A 6 2.73 -1.67 6.09
C GLY A 6 4.05 -1.88 5.38
N ARG A 7 4.77 -2.93 5.76
CA ARG A 7 5.96 -3.36 5.03
C ARG A 7 5.68 -4.71 4.37
N MET A 8 5.80 -4.73 3.07
CA MET A 8 5.59 -5.89 2.22
C MET A 8 6.93 -6.43 1.76
N LEU A 9 7.03 -7.73 1.60
CA LEU A 9 8.21 -8.38 1.04
C LEU A 9 7.86 -8.96 -0.32
N ALA A 10 8.60 -8.54 -1.35
CA ALA A 10 8.53 -9.15 -2.66
C ALA A 10 9.26 -10.50 -2.65
N ALA A 11 8.90 -11.39 -3.55
CA ALA A 11 9.69 -12.57 -3.84
C ALA A 11 11.12 -12.15 -4.26
N PRO A 12 12.15 -12.95 -3.97
CA PRO A 12 13.53 -12.57 -4.28
C PRO A 12 13.72 -12.10 -5.73
N GLY A 13 14.27 -10.91 -5.90
CA GLY A 13 14.51 -10.31 -7.20
C GLY A 13 13.30 -9.70 -7.89
N GLU A 14 12.11 -9.76 -7.27
CA GLU A 14 10.85 -9.33 -7.89
C GLU A 14 10.34 -7.97 -7.41
N ARG A 15 11.11 -7.26 -6.56
CA ARG A 15 10.64 -5.97 -6.00
C ARG A 15 10.30 -4.95 -7.07
N GLU A 16 11.13 -4.79 -8.10
CA GLU A 16 10.88 -3.78 -9.14
C GLU A 16 9.65 -4.13 -9.98
N ALA A 17 9.43 -5.41 -10.25
CA ALA A 17 8.21 -5.86 -10.92
C ALA A 17 6.97 -5.60 -10.06
N LEU A 18 7.05 -5.87 -8.75
CA LEU A 18 5.96 -5.62 -7.83
C LEU A 18 5.65 -4.12 -7.71
N LEU A 19 6.68 -3.28 -7.61
CA LEU A 19 6.53 -1.83 -7.57
C LEU A 19 5.85 -1.31 -8.85
N ALA A 20 6.23 -1.81 -10.02
CA ALA A 20 5.60 -1.44 -11.28
C ALA A 20 4.10 -1.76 -11.29
N ILE A 21 3.72 -2.96 -10.82
CA ILE A 21 2.32 -3.36 -10.71
C ILE A 21 1.55 -2.41 -9.79
N MET A 22 2.11 -2.10 -8.64
CA MET A 22 1.46 -1.24 -7.64
C MET A 22 1.30 0.19 -8.15
N LEU A 23 2.34 0.76 -8.77
CA LEU A 23 2.33 2.13 -9.27
C LEU A 23 1.40 2.27 -10.47
N GLU A 24 1.39 1.33 -11.39
CA GLU A 24 0.49 1.33 -12.54
C GLU A 24 -0.97 1.13 -12.13
N GLY A 25 -1.20 0.31 -11.12
CA GLY A 25 -2.55 0.01 -10.63
C GLY A 25 -3.11 1.06 -9.70
N HIS A 26 -2.31 2.04 -9.28
CA HIS A 26 -2.77 3.08 -8.37
C HIS A 26 -3.68 4.08 -9.10
N ALA A 27 -4.83 4.34 -8.51
CA ALA A 27 -5.79 5.33 -8.98
C ALA A 27 -6.49 5.97 -7.77
N PRO A 28 -7.14 7.13 -7.91
CA PRO A 28 -7.87 7.74 -6.81
C PRO A 28 -8.88 6.78 -6.19
N MET A 29 -8.93 6.79 -4.84
CA MET A 29 -9.86 5.96 -4.07
C MET A 29 -10.65 6.86 -3.12
N PRO A 30 -11.98 6.66 -3.01
CA PRO A 30 -12.80 7.46 -2.11
C PRO A 30 -12.29 7.41 -0.67
N GLY A 31 -12.12 8.59 -0.05
CA GLY A 31 -11.66 8.70 1.33
C GLY A 31 -10.16 8.53 1.53
N CYS A 32 -9.40 8.27 0.49
CA CYS A 32 -7.94 8.20 0.57
C CYS A 32 -7.35 9.62 0.53
N ARG A 33 -6.62 9.99 1.58
CA ARG A 33 -5.97 11.31 1.68
C ARG A 33 -4.52 11.27 1.25
N SER A 34 -3.84 10.17 1.52
CA SER A 34 -2.42 10.00 1.21
C SER A 34 -2.13 8.51 1.01
N TYR A 35 -1.35 8.20 0.01
CA TYR A 35 -0.94 6.83 -0.28
C TYR A 35 0.46 6.88 -0.88
N VAL A 36 1.46 6.38 -0.15
CA VAL A 36 2.86 6.45 -0.56
C VAL A 36 3.44 5.05 -0.65
N ILE A 37 4.01 4.74 -1.80
CA ILE A 37 4.69 3.47 -2.08
C ILE A 37 6.18 3.79 -2.15
N ALA A 38 6.99 3.10 -1.33
CA ALA A 38 8.41 3.39 -1.22
C ALA A 38 9.25 2.12 -1.12
N ARG A 39 10.45 2.15 -1.70
CA ARG A 39 11.44 1.10 -1.44
C ARG A 39 11.94 1.21 -0.02
N ASP A 40 12.12 0.07 0.65
CA ASP A 40 12.87 0.02 1.89
C ASP A 40 14.37 0.13 1.54
N PRO A 41 15.07 1.20 1.97
CA PRO A 41 16.47 1.38 1.62
C PRO A 41 17.41 0.38 2.29
N LYS A 42 16.92 -0.35 3.29
CA LYS A 42 17.71 -1.32 4.08
C LYS A 42 17.40 -2.77 3.68
N SER A 43 16.60 -3.00 2.66
CA SER A 43 16.19 -4.33 2.22
C SER A 43 16.10 -4.37 0.71
N GLU A 44 16.53 -5.48 0.10
CA GLU A 44 16.43 -5.66 -1.34
C GLU A 44 14.99 -5.94 -1.78
N ASP A 45 14.19 -6.54 -0.92
CA ASP A 45 12.85 -7.01 -1.24
C ASP A 45 11.73 -6.25 -0.53
N GLY A 46 12.07 -5.34 0.38
CA GLY A 46 11.12 -4.62 1.19
C GLY A 46 10.48 -3.43 0.48
N ILE A 47 9.17 -3.28 0.67
CA ILE A 47 8.38 -2.14 0.18
C ILE A 47 7.58 -1.60 1.36
N TRP A 48 7.68 -0.29 1.61
CA TRP A 48 6.86 0.40 2.59
C TRP A 48 5.66 1.04 1.91
N ILE A 49 4.49 0.88 2.50
CA ILE A 49 3.27 1.55 2.07
C ILE A 49 2.75 2.34 3.27
N THR A 50 2.56 3.64 3.06
CA THR A 50 2.06 4.56 4.08
C THR A 50 0.77 5.18 3.58
N GLU A 51 -0.31 5.03 4.34
CA GLU A 51 -1.64 5.43 3.92
C GLU A 51 -2.31 6.28 5.00
N VAL A 52 -3.09 7.28 4.57
CA VAL A 52 -3.99 8.03 5.42
C VAL A 52 -5.37 8.09 4.77
N TRP A 53 -6.38 7.74 5.53
CA TRP A 53 -7.78 7.63 5.10
C TRP A 53 -8.68 8.48 6.00
N ASP A 54 -9.85 8.85 5.48
CA ASP A 54 -10.88 9.53 6.28
C ASP A 54 -11.32 8.67 7.47
N SER A 55 -11.39 7.35 7.25
CA SER A 55 -11.82 6.37 8.24
C SER A 55 -11.27 4.98 7.90
N LYS A 56 -11.28 4.09 8.88
CA LYS A 56 -10.96 2.68 8.65
C LYS A 56 -11.93 2.03 7.65
N GLN A 57 -13.20 2.42 7.70
CA GLN A 57 -14.20 1.92 6.77
C GLN A 57 -13.88 2.31 5.32
N ALA A 58 -13.42 3.54 5.07
CA ALA A 58 -13.02 3.96 3.74
C ALA A 58 -11.88 3.08 3.20
N HIS A 59 -10.89 2.74 4.03
CA HIS A 59 -9.83 1.80 3.66
C HIS A 59 -10.41 0.42 3.33
N THR A 60 -11.27 -0.12 4.20
CA THR A 60 -11.90 -1.43 3.99
C THR A 60 -12.70 -1.45 2.68
N ASP A 61 -13.47 -0.41 2.41
CA ASP A 61 -14.28 -0.29 1.19
C ASP A 61 -13.40 -0.25 -0.06
N SER A 62 -12.20 0.35 0.02
CA SER A 62 -11.27 0.44 -1.11
C SER A 62 -10.85 -0.94 -1.62
N LEU A 63 -10.81 -1.94 -0.77
CA LEU A 63 -10.42 -3.30 -1.14
C LEU A 63 -11.45 -3.98 -2.06
N GLN A 64 -12.64 -3.40 -2.19
CA GLN A 64 -13.70 -3.89 -3.09
C GLN A 64 -13.68 -3.20 -4.45
N LEU A 65 -12.88 -2.15 -4.64
CA LEU A 65 -12.79 -1.45 -5.91
C LEU A 65 -12.20 -2.35 -7.00
N PRO A 66 -12.79 -2.38 -8.20
CA PRO A 66 -12.32 -3.27 -9.28
C PRO A 66 -10.83 -3.11 -9.62
N HIS A 67 -10.33 -1.87 -9.68
CA HIS A 67 -8.92 -1.63 -10.00
C HIS A 67 -7.99 -2.10 -8.89
N VAL A 68 -8.42 -2.01 -7.63
CA VAL A 68 -7.66 -2.49 -6.47
C VAL A 68 -7.59 -4.03 -6.51
N GLN A 69 -8.72 -4.68 -6.74
CA GLN A 69 -8.76 -6.15 -6.85
C GLN A 69 -7.92 -6.66 -8.01
N ALA A 70 -7.94 -5.97 -9.15
CA ALA A 70 -7.11 -6.32 -10.31
C ALA A 70 -5.62 -6.20 -9.99
N THR A 71 -5.23 -5.14 -9.30
CA THR A 71 -3.83 -4.93 -8.88
C THR A 71 -3.38 -6.02 -7.90
N ILE A 72 -4.21 -6.34 -6.91
CA ILE A 72 -3.92 -7.41 -5.94
C ILE A 72 -3.74 -8.76 -6.66
N ALA A 73 -4.60 -9.07 -7.62
CA ALA A 73 -4.51 -10.32 -8.38
C ALA A 73 -3.19 -10.43 -9.15
N LYS A 74 -2.72 -9.33 -9.74
CA LYS A 74 -1.43 -9.29 -10.45
C LYS A 74 -0.24 -9.38 -9.50
N ALA A 75 -0.33 -8.74 -8.34
CA ALA A 75 0.76 -8.66 -7.37
C ALA A 75 0.94 -9.95 -6.58
N LYS A 76 -0.15 -10.64 -6.27
CA LYS A 76 -0.16 -11.80 -5.38
C LYS A 76 0.91 -12.86 -5.68
N PRO A 77 1.16 -13.26 -6.95
CA PRO A 77 2.17 -14.29 -7.25
C PRO A 77 3.61 -13.89 -6.86
N ILE A 78 3.91 -12.61 -6.74
CA ILE A 78 5.26 -12.13 -6.45
C ILE A 78 5.37 -11.43 -5.09
N ILE A 79 4.36 -11.56 -4.24
CA ILE A 79 4.44 -11.16 -2.83
C ILE A 79 4.89 -12.38 -2.02
N ALA A 80 6.02 -12.25 -1.32
CA ALA A 80 6.52 -13.30 -0.43
C ALA A 80 5.85 -13.24 0.94
N GLY A 81 5.45 -12.04 1.40
CA GLY A 81 4.80 -11.89 2.70
C GLY A 81 4.67 -10.45 3.13
N PHE A 82 4.14 -10.27 4.34
CA PHE A 82 4.00 -8.98 4.99
C PHE A 82 4.78 -9.03 6.31
N ALA A 83 5.69 -8.08 6.49
CA ALA A 83 6.60 -8.09 7.64
C ALA A 83 6.10 -7.24 8.80
N GLU A 84 5.44 -6.11 8.50
CA GLU A 84 4.99 -5.17 9.51
C GLU A 84 3.64 -4.58 9.12
N PHE A 85 2.83 -4.28 10.14
CA PHE A 85 1.52 -3.69 9.98
C PHE A 85 1.23 -2.84 11.21
N ILE A 86 1.14 -1.52 11.01
CA ILE A 86 0.95 -0.56 12.10
C ILE A 86 -0.24 0.34 11.76
N GLU A 87 -1.19 0.44 12.69
CA GLU A 87 -2.29 1.39 12.60
C GLU A 87 -1.95 2.63 13.40
N THR A 88 -2.30 3.81 12.87
CA THR A 88 -2.09 5.09 13.53
C THR A 88 -3.37 5.91 13.49
N GLU A 89 -3.39 6.98 14.28
CA GLU A 89 -4.47 7.97 14.27
C GLU A 89 -3.91 9.32 13.84
N PRO A 90 -3.88 9.63 12.54
CA PRO A 90 -3.37 10.90 12.06
C PRO A 90 -4.22 12.07 12.56
N LEU A 91 -3.56 13.15 12.95
CA LEU A 91 -4.21 14.38 13.42
C LEU A 91 -4.09 15.52 12.41
N GLY A 92 -3.04 15.49 11.58
CA GLY A 92 -2.76 16.52 10.60
C GLY A 92 -1.36 16.38 10.06
N GLY A 93 -0.91 17.37 9.29
CA GLY A 93 0.41 17.39 8.69
C GLY A 93 0.35 17.89 7.25
N SER A 94 1.53 18.01 6.63
CA SER A 94 1.60 18.42 5.23
C SER A 94 1.06 17.32 4.33
N GLY A 95 0.26 17.71 3.34
CA GLY A 95 -0.33 16.77 2.38
C GLY A 95 -1.66 16.14 2.82
N LEU A 96 -2.12 16.49 4.00
CA LEU A 96 -3.39 15.98 4.54
C LEU A 96 -4.52 17.00 4.49
#